data_d1ff431953c37e629244bc7c92023458
#
_entry.id   d1ff431953c37e629244bc7c92023458
#
_cell.length_a   1.000
_cell.length_b   1.000
_cell.length_c   1.000
_cell.angle_alpha   90.00
_cell.angle_beta   90.00
_cell.angle_gamma   90.00
#
_symmetry.space_group_name_H-M   'P 1'
#
loop_
_entity.id
_entity.type
_entity.pdbx_description
1 polymer ?
#
loop_
_entity_poly.entity_id
_entity_poly.type
_entity_poly.pdbx_seq_one_letter_code
_entity_poly.pdbx_strand_id
1 'polypeptide(L)'
;MVDNRYATALVIACVLSTLATVYVSVAIGTQHWYQYSSPSVRGEANVSELRSLYEEFLDGEFDEKTYSDTLFRLNGTVGLWWRCVLVPAHALWHKEPGTWLTSHAKMVLECRSFTLSQQFTPKYKEPGNHNSGEDMLRTYLWRCQFLLPLVSLGLVVMAALIGFFACLCRSLTPTLGIGVLHLLAGLCTLATVCCYLAGMDLLHRVSMLPDKVDGSLGWSLYLALISSPLHMMAAALLVWAARSHSQNYYRMTAYRVA
;
A
#
# COMPACT_ATOMS: atom_id res chain seq x y z
N MET A 1 -24.29 2.92 35.73
CA MET A 1 -24.23 1.60 35.10
C MET A 1 -23.82 1.79 33.66
N VAL A 2 -22.66 1.29 33.24
CA VAL A 2 -22.26 1.32 31.84
C VAL A 2 -23.15 0.32 31.09
N ASP A 3 -23.78 0.77 30.02
CA ASP A 3 -24.61 -0.10 29.18
C ASP A 3 -23.70 -1.18 28.56
N ASN A 4 -23.96 -2.45 28.87
CA ASN A 4 -23.14 -3.56 28.35
C ASN A 4 -23.03 -3.54 26.82
N ARG A 5 -24.05 -3.06 26.12
CA ARG A 5 -24.07 -2.94 24.67
C ARG A 5 -23.05 -1.91 24.19
N TYR A 6 -22.94 -0.77 24.90
CA TYR A 6 -21.95 0.26 24.59
C TYR A 6 -20.52 -0.27 24.76
N ALA A 7 -20.24 -0.92 25.91
CA ALA A 7 -18.94 -1.50 26.18
C ALA A 7 -18.54 -2.57 25.16
N THR A 8 -19.48 -3.46 24.80
CA THR A 8 -19.25 -4.49 23.78
C THR A 8 -18.93 -3.88 22.40
N ALA A 9 -19.68 -2.86 21.99
CA ALA A 9 -19.43 -2.17 20.72
C ALA A 9 -18.05 -1.52 20.67
N LEU A 10 -17.62 -0.88 21.77
CA LEU A 10 -16.27 -0.30 21.87
C LEU A 10 -15.17 -1.36 21.75
N VAL A 11 -15.32 -2.50 22.42
CA VAL A 11 -14.34 -3.58 22.37
C VAL A 11 -14.24 -4.14 20.95
N ILE A 12 -15.38 -4.40 20.31
CA ILE A 12 -15.38 -4.90 18.91
C ILE A 12 -14.77 -3.87 17.97
N ALA A 13 -15.11 -2.59 18.11
CA ALA A 13 -14.54 -1.53 17.30
C ALA A 13 -13.02 -1.42 17.48
N CYS A 14 -12.54 -1.56 18.72
CA CYS A 14 -11.11 -1.56 19.03
C CYS A 14 -10.36 -2.74 18.35
N VAL A 15 -10.94 -3.94 18.42
CA VAL A 15 -10.36 -5.13 17.75
C VAL A 15 -10.32 -4.94 16.24
N LEU A 16 -11.42 -4.50 15.62
CA LEU A 16 -11.48 -4.25 14.18
C LEU A 16 -10.48 -3.18 13.73
N SER A 17 -10.40 -2.08 14.50
CA SER A 17 -9.45 -1.00 14.23
C SER A 17 -8.00 -1.48 14.32
N THR A 18 -7.66 -2.28 15.33
CA THR A 18 -6.32 -2.84 15.50
C THR A 18 -5.96 -3.77 14.34
N LEU A 19 -6.85 -4.68 13.95
CA LEU A 19 -6.65 -5.56 12.80
C LEU A 19 -6.46 -4.77 11.50
N ALA A 20 -7.32 -3.77 11.27
CA ALA A 20 -7.22 -2.91 10.11
C ALA A 20 -5.87 -2.17 10.05
N THR A 21 -5.42 -1.64 11.19
CA THR A 21 -4.15 -0.94 11.30
C THR A 21 -2.96 -1.86 11.03
N VAL A 22 -2.98 -3.08 11.57
CA VAL A 22 -1.95 -4.08 11.29
C VAL A 22 -1.92 -4.41 9.80
N TYR A 23 -3.07 -4.64 9.17
CA TYR A 23 -3.14 -4.98 7.75
C TYR A 23 -2.61 -3.85 6.86
N VAL A 24 -3.02 -2.61 7.10
CA VAL A 24 -2.51 -1.49 6.30
C VAL A 24 -1.01 -1.25 6.54
N SER A 25 -0.53 -1.40 7.78
CA SER A 25 0.90 -1.25 8.10
C SER A 25 1.76 -2.30 7.40
N VAL A 26 1.33 -3.57 7.43
CA VAL A 26 2.01 -4.67 6.71
C VAL A 26 1.96 -4.43 5.20
N ALA A 27 0.81 -4.00 4.68
CA ALA A 27 0.66 -3.69 3.26
C ALA A 27 1.64 -2.60 2.81
N ILE A 28 1.77 -1.50 3.58
CA ILE A 28 2.69 -0.39 3.28
C ILE A 28 4.15 -0.86 3.31
N GLY A 29 4.51 -1.67 4.30
CA GLY A 29 5.89 -2.10 4.53
C GLY A 29 6.38 -3.19 3.57
N THR A 30 5.52 -3.79 2.77
CA THR A 30 5.87 -4.96 1.94
C THR A 30 5.87 -4.64 0.45
N GLN A 31 6.62 -5.45 -0.32
CA GLN A 31 6.84 -5.23 -1.75
C GLN A 31 5.85 -5.97 -2.66
N HIS A 32 4.88 -6.70 -2.12
CA HIS A 32 4.01 -7.59 -2.89
C HIS A 32 2.65 -6.96 -3.22
N TRP A 33 2.66 -5.74 -3.79
CA TRP A 33 1.42 -5.11 -4.29
C TRP A 33 1.08 -5.60 -5.70
N TYR A 34 2.09 -5.74 -6.55
CA TYR A 34 1.98 -6.29 -7.89
C TYR A 34 3.17 -7.20 -8.18
N GLN A 35 2.96 -8.22 -8.98
CA GLN A 35 3.98 -9.21 -9.30
C GLN A 35 4.01 -9.43 -10.82
N TYR A 36 5.21 -9.44 -11.40
CA TYR A 36 5.45 -9.77 -12.79
C TYR A 36 6.11 -11.12 -12.93
N SER A 37 5.64 -11.91 -13.90
CA SER A 37 6.20 -13.20 -14.28
C SER A 37 6.42 -13.24 -15.79
N SER A 38 7.68 -13.39 -16.20
CA SER A 38 8.06 -13.52 -17.60
C SER A 38 8.61 -14.94 -17.89
N PRO A 39 8.18 -15.60 -18.95
CA PRO A 39 8.68 -16.92 -19.33
C PRO A 39 10.13 -16.91 -19.81
N SER A 40 10.66 -15.78 -20.28
CA SER A 40 11.99 -15.67 -20.90
C SER A 40 13.16 -15.89 -19.96
N VAL A 41 12.98 -15.66 -18.64
CA VAL A 41 14.06 -15.90 -17.65
C VAL A 41 14.32 -17.39 -17.42
N ARG A 42 13.43 -18.28 -17.86
CA ARG A 42 13.55 -19.73 -17.59
C ARG A 42 14.39 -20.51 -18.61
N GLY A 43 14.74 -19.94 -19.75
CA GLY A 43 15.26 -20.77 -20.84
C GLY A 43 16.56 -20.33 -21.54
N GLU A 44 16.78 -19.05 -21.83
CA GLU A 44 17.81 -18.65 -22.81
C GLU A 44 18.50 -17.29 -22.54
N ALA A 45 18.31 -16.68 -21.37
CA ALA A 45 18.95 -15.39 -21.11
C ALA A 45 20.48 -15.57 -20.92
N ASN A 46 21.27 -14.85 -21.73
CA ASN A 46 22.70 -14.78 -21.57
C ASN A 46 23.05 -14.14 -20.22
N VAL A 47 23.91 -14.75 -19.42
CA VAL A 47 24.32 -14.25 -18.10
C VAL A 47 24.85 -12.81 -18.19
N SER A 48 25.49 -12.44 -19.29
CA SER A 48 25.96 -11.08 -19.54
C SER A 48 24.82 -10.07 -19.72
N GLU A 49 23.73 -10.45 -20.38
CA GLU A 49 22.53 -9.61 -20.56
C GLU A 49 21.78 -9.44 -19.25
N LEU A 50 21.63 -10.53 -18.49
CA LEU A 50 21.01 -10.48 -17.16
C LEU A 50 21.78 -9.55 -16.20
N ARG A 51 23.10 -9.59 -16.29
CA ARG A 51 23.98 -8.74 -15.49
C ARG A 51 23.88 -7.28 -15.87
N SER A 52 23.86 -6.96 -17.17
CA SER A 52 23.70 -5.57 -17.62
C SER A 52 22.36 -4.99 -17.18
N LEU A 53 21.28 -5.76 -17.27
CA LEU A 53 19.95 -5.36 -16.76
C LEU A 53 19.94 -5.17 -15.24
N TYR A 54 20.67 -5.99 -14.50
CA TYR A 54 20.80 -5.85 -13.06
C TYR A 54 21.61 -4.62 -12.68
N GLU A 55 22.72 -4.35 -13.34
CA GLU A 55 23.54 -3.15 -13.16
C GLU A 55 22.72 -1.89 -13.50
N GLU A 56 21.94 -1.90 -14.57
CA GLU A 56 21.02 -0.83 -14.95
C GLU A 56 19.93 -0.62 -13.90
N PHE A 57 19.42 -1.70 -13.29
CA PHE A 57 18.46 -1.61 -12.18
C PHE A 57 19.05 -0.97 -10.94
N LEU A 58 20.32 -1.24 -10.61
CA LEU A 58 20.99 -0.68 -9.43
C LEU A 58 21.43 0.77 -9.62
N ASP A 59 22.04 1.09 -10.77
CA ASP A 59 22.71 2.35 -11.03
C ASP A 59 21.90 3.31 -11.91
N GLY A 60 20.84 2.81 -12.55
CA GLY A 60 19.99 3.59 -13.45
C GLY A 60 19.32 4.78 -12.77
N GLU A 61 19.16 5.86 -13.54
CA GLU A 61 18.34 6.99 -13.14
C GLU A 61 16.90 6.50 -12.82
N PHE A 62 16.18 7.23 -11.95
CA PHE A 62 14.81 6.93 -11.56
C PHE A 62 13.79 7.18 -12.68
N ASP A 63 14.08 6.69 -13.87
CA ASP A 63 13.15 6.68 -14.99
C ASP A 63 12.24 5.46 -14.89
N GLU A 64 10.93 5.70 -14.92
CA GLU A 64 9.93 4.65 -14.76
C GLU A 64 9.94 3.67 -15.94
N LYS A 65 10.34 4.11 -17.13
CA LYS A 65 10.44 3.25 -18.31
C LYS A 65 11.54 2.21 -18.12
N THR A 66 12.73 2.64 -17.72
CA THR A 66 13.89 1.75 -17.46
C THR A 66 13.55 0.71 -16.40
N TYR A 67 12.89 1.14 -15.30
CA TYR A 67 12.45 0.21 -14.27
C TYR A 67 11.41 -0.79 -14.75
N SER A 68 10.45 -0.34 -15.52
CA SER A 68 9.40 -1.21 -16.06
C SER A 68 9.97 -2.24 -17.02
N ASP A 69 10.85 -1.82 -17.91
CA ASP A 69 11.50 -2.71 -18.88
C ASP A 69 12.35 -3.78 -18.16
N THR A 70 13.06 -3.39 -17.10
CA THR A 70 13.83 -4.33 -16.28
C THR A 70 12.94 -5.31 -15.52
N LEU A 71 11.85 -4.84 -14.91
CA LEU A 71 10.88 -5.68 -14.21
C LEU A 71 10.20 -6.69 -15.16
N PHE A 72 9.88 -6.27 -16.39
CA PHE A 72 9.28 -7.15 -17.39
C PHE A 72 10.23 -8.24 -17.85
N ARG A 73 11.53 -7.97 -17.87
CA ARG A 73 12.56 -8.94 -18.29
C ARG A 73 13.04 -9.85 -17.17
N LEU A 74 13.22 -9.33 -15.95
CA LEU A 74 13.82 -10.06 -14.83
C LEU A 74 12.83 -10.72 -13.88
N ASN A 75 11.53 -10.55 -14.09
CA ASN A 75 10.52 -10.85 -13.08
C ASN A 75 10.73 -10.05 -11.81
N GLY A 76 9.65 -9.81 -11.09
CA GLY A 76 9.80 -9.07 -9.85
C GLY A 76 8.50 -8.67 -9.21
N THR A 77 8.62 -7.88 -8.17
CA THR A 77 7.49 -7.35 -7.40
C THR A 77 7.60 -5.84 -7.26
N VAL A 78 6.44 -5.19 -7.25
CA VAL A 78 6.30 -3.75 -7.10
C VAL A 78 5.49 -3.48 -5.84
N GLY A 79 6.09 -2.78 -4.89
CA GLY A 79 5.40 -2.26 -3.69
C GLY A 79 5.25 -0.75 -3.75
N LEU A 80 4.76 -0.15 -2.67
CA LEU A 80 4.68 1.31 -2.57
C LEU A 80 6.08 1.96 -2.46
N TRP A 81 6.97 1.35 -1.68
CA TRP A 81 8.33 1.83 -1.41
C TRP A 81 9.42 1.01 -2.09
N TRP A 82 9.10 -0.19 -2.56
CA TRP A 82 10.05 -1.18 -2.99
C TRP A 82 9.83 -1.58 -4.44
N ARG A 83 10.92 -1.80 -5.13
CA ARG A 83 10.98 -2.50 -6.41
C ARG A 83 11.96 -3.64 -6.24
N CYS A 84 11.52 -4.84 -6.51
CA CYS A 84 12.34 -6.03 -6.35
C CYS A 84 12.41 -6.80 -7.65
N VAL A 85 13.59 -7.24 -8.03
CA VAL A 85 13.83 -8.08 -9.21
C VAL A 85 14.39 -9.42 -8.79
N LEU A 86 14.04 -10.47 -9.52
CA LEU A 86 14.49 -11.81 -9.27
C LEU A 86 15.71 -12.12 -10.11
N VAL A 87 16.88 -12.29 -9.49
CA VAL A 87 18.15 -12.52 -10.17
C VAL A 87 18.81 -13.82 -9.71
N PRO A 88 19.53 -14.54 -10.58
CA PRO A 88 20.29 -15.71 -10.16
C PRO A 88 21.45 -15.32 -9.25
N ALA A 89 21.63 -16.02 -8.13
CA ALA A 89 22.68 -15.75 -7.15
C ALA A 89 24.09 -15.80 -7.76
N HIS A 90 24.33 -16.64 -8.76
CA HIS A 90 25.60 -16.73 -9.47
C HIS A 90 25.91 -15.51 -10.34
N ALA A 91 24.91 -14.80 -10.83
CA ALA A 91 25.12 -13.58 -11.62
C ALA A 91 25.69 -12.44 -10.77
N LEU A 92 25.52 -12.50 -9.45
CA LEU A 92 25.95 -11.45 -8.51
C LEU A 92 27.44 -11.56 -8.12
N TRP A 93 27.98 -12.78 -8.01
CA TRP A 93 29.25 -12.99 -7.28
C TRP A 93 30.41 -13.54 -8.10
N HIS A 94 30.22 -14.17 -9.28
CA HIS A 94 31.30 -14.79 -10.03
C HIS A 94 31.36 -14.39 -11.50
N LYS A 95 32.53 -13.92 -11.87
CA LYS A 95 32.94 -13.46 -13.20
C LYS A 95 33.53 -14.63 -14.02
N GLU A 96 32.74 -15.67 -14.29
CA GLU A 96 33.19 -16.70 -15.25
C GLU A 96 32.50 -16.49 -16.61
N PRO A 97 33.27 -16.16 -17.65
CA PRO A 97 32.73 -16.06 -19.01
C PRO A 97 32.39 -17.47 -19.51
N GLY A 98 31.14 -17.69 -19.86
CA GLY A 98 30.73 -18.93 -20.56
C GLY A 98 29.88 -19.90 -19.77
N THR A 99 29.46 -19.58 -18.56
CA THR A 99 28.58 -20.45 -17.77
C THR A 99 27.11 -20.25 -18.16
N TRP A 100 26.52 -21.27 -18.77
CA TRP A 100 25.09 -21.29 -19.11
C TRP A 100 24.27 -21.42 -17.86
N LEU A 101 23.14 -20.71 -17.79
CA LEU A 101 22.22 -20.74 -16.67
C LEU A 101 21.64 -22.17 -16.55
N THR A 102 22.13 -22.96 -15.61
CA THR A 102 21.53 -24.26 -15.32
C THR A 102 20.15 -24.06 -14.68
N SER A 103 19.20 -24.92 -15.02
CA SER A 103 17.81 -24.88 -14.54
C SER A 103 17.64 -24.93 -13.00
N HIS A 104 18.73 -25.04 -12.26
CA HIS A 104 18.79 -25.11 -10.79
C HIS A 104 19.51 -23.92 -10.14
N ALA A 105 19.78 -22.82 -10.87
CA ALA A 105 20.37 -21.64 -10.27
C ALA A 105 19.45 -21.10 -9.15
N LYS A 106 19.99 -20.93 -7.95
CA LYS A 106 19.28 -20.32 -6.83
C LYS A 106 18.95 -18.87 -7.20
N MET A 107 17.68 -18.55 -7.27
CA MET A 107 17.20 -17.18 -7.51
C MET A 107 17.16 -16.40 -6.21
N VAL A 108 17.61 -15.16 -6.23
CA VAL A 108 17.60 -14.22 -5.11
C VAL A 108 16.78 -13.00 -5.50
N LEU A 109 15.98 -12.52 -4.57
CA LEU A 109 15.19 -11.30 -4.74
C LEU A 109 16.03 -10.11 -4.29
N GLU A 110 16.40 -9.26 -5.23
CA GLU A 110 17.12 -8.01 -4.96
C GLU A 110 16.13 -6.85 -4.97
N CYS A 111 16.12 -6.09 -3.86
CA CYS A 111 15.15 -5.03 -3.66
C CYS A 111 15.82 -3.65 -3.56
N ARG A 112 15.23 -2.67 -4.24
CA ARG A 112 15.59 -1.27 -4.14
C ARG A 112 14.42 -0.48 -3.53
N SER A 113 14.73 0.33 -2.51
CA SER A 113 13.76 1.23 -1.91
C SER A 113 13.82 2.62 -2.56
N PHE A 114 12.66 3.24 -2.69
CA PHE A 114 12.57 4.62 -3.14
C PHE A 114 12.59 5.57 -1.96
N THR A 115 13.52 6.51 -1.99
CA THR A 115 13.60 7.58 -1.00
C THR A 115 12.40 8.53 -1.12
N LEU A 116 12.13 9.29 -0.07
CA LEU A 116 11.02 10.25 -0.06
C LEU A 116 11.12 11.24 -1.23
N SER A 117 12.32 11.77 -1.51
CA SER A 117 12.54 12.69 -2.63
C SER A 117 12.21 12.07 -3.98
N GLN A 118 12.58 10.82 -4.17
CA GLN A 118 12.31 10.07 -5.41
C GLN A 118 10.82 9.79 -5.62
N GLN A 119 10.05 9.63 -4.54
CA GLN A 119 8.60 9.50 -4.61
C GLN A 119 7.90 10.76 -5.14
N PHE A 120 8.50 11.94 -4.95
CA PHE A 120 7.95 13.19 -5.46
C PHE A 120 8.45 13.58 -6.85
N THR A 121 9.38 12.83 -7.43
CA THR A 121 9.84 13.06 -8.80
C THR A 121 8.69 12.90 -9.79
N PRO A 122 8.47 13.84 -10.71
CA PRO A 122 7.45 13.72 -11.74
C PRO A 122 7.68 12.50 -12.63
N LYS A 123 6.62 11.88 -13.11
CA LYS A 123 6.64 10.71 -13.99
C LYS A 123 6.28 11.10 -15.41
N TYR A 124 7.24 11.08 -16.31
CA TYR A 124 7.07 11.44 -17.71
C TYR A 124 7.22 10.23 -18.63
N LYS A 125 6.48 10.23 -19.73
CA LYS A 125 6.56 9.19 -20.77
C LYS A 125 7.84 9.31 -21.59
N GLU A 126 8.20 10.57 -21.90
CA GLU A 126 9.39 10.87 -22.72
C GLU A 126 10.25 11.93 -22.01
N PRO A 127 11.57 11.76 -21.99
CA PRO A 127 12.47 12.78 -21.46
C PRO A 127 12.26 14.11 -22.20
N GLY A 128 12.01 15.17 -21.46
CA GLY A 128 11.83 16.52 -22.02
C GLY A 128 10.40 16.92 -22.42
N ASN A 129 9.45 16.02 -22.47
CA ASN A 129 8.04 16.34 -22.75
C ASN A 129 7.22 16.40 -21.46
N HIS A 130 7.10 17.58 -20.87
CA HIS A 130 6.52 17.81 -19.55
C HIS A 130 5.03 18.17 -19.53
N ASN A 131 4.33 18.13 -20.65
CA ASN A 131 3.01 18.75 -20.81
C ASN A 131 1.87 17.81 -21.23
N SER A 132 2.07 16.48 -21.23
CA SER A 132 0.94 15.60 -21.51
C SER A 132 0.02 15.47 -20.28
N GLY A 133 -1.29 15.51 -20.48
CA GLY A 133 -2.27 15.33 -19.39
C GLY A 133 -2.15 13.95 -18.73
N GLU A 134 -1.72 12.94 -19.48
CA GLU A 134 -1.46 11.59 -18.97
C GLU A 134 -0.29 11.55 -17.98
N ASP A 135 0.80 12.27 -18.26
CA ASP A 135 1.96 12.33 -17.38
C ASP A 135 1.62 13.04 -16.07
N MET A 136 0.83 14.10 -16.12
CA MET A 136 0.32 14.77 -14.92
C MET A 136 -0.54 13.82 -14.10
N LEU A 137 -1.47 13.09 -14.72
CA LEU A 137 -2.33 12.13 -14.03
C LEU A 137 -1.51 11.02 -13.37
N ARG A 138 -0.53 10.45 -14.07
CA ARG A 138 0.39 9.43 -13.52
C ARG A 138 1.15 9.97 -12.31
N THR A 139 1.68 11.18 -12.39
CA THR A 139 2.38 11.82 -11.29
C THR A 139 1.48 12.02 -10.07
N TYR A 140 0.23 12.46 -10.27
CA TYR A 140 -0.73 12.61 -9.18
C TYR A 140 -1.13 11.27 -8.56
N LEU A 141 -1.45 10.27 -9.38
CA LEU A 141 -1.78 8.93 -8.89
C LEU A 141 -0.63 8.33 -8.08
N TRP A 142 0.61 8.48 -8.58
CA TRP A 142 1.81 8.05 -7.88
C TRP A 142 1.97 8.72 -6.51
N ARG A 143 1.76 10.02 -6.43
CA ARG A 143 1.82 10.76 -5.15
C ARG A 143 0.68 10.38 -4.22
N CYS A 144 -0.53 10.22 -4.73
CA CYS A 144 -1.68 9.81 -3.93
C CYS A 144 -1.52 8.40 -3.36
N GLN A 145 -1.11 7.42 -4.17
CA GLN A 145 -0.92 6.03 -3.67
C GLN A 145 0.12 5.94 -2.56
N PHE A 146 1.07 6.85 -2.53
CA PHE A 146 2.12 6.92 -1.54
C PHE A 146 1.71 7.72 -0.28
N LEU A 147 1.06 8.88 -0.44
CA LEU A 147 0.71 9.78 0.67
C LEU A 147 -0.52 9.29 1.44
N LEU A 148 -1.56 8.82 0.76
CA LEU A 148 -2.84 8.46 1.38
C LEU A 148 -2.72 7.38 2.45
N PRO A 149 -1.92 6.31 2.31
CA PRO A 149 -1.77 5.32 3.38
C PRO A 149 -1.05 5.88 4.61
N LEU A 150 -0.14 6.83 4.43
CA LEU A 150 0.51 7.54 5.54
C LEU A 150 -0.50 8.45 6.27
N VAL A 151 -1.36 9.14 5.52
CA VAL A 151 -2.47 9.92 6.09
C VAL A 151 -3.41 9.01 6.86
N SER A 152 -3.77 7.84 6.31
CA SER A 152 -4.61 6.85 6.99
C SER A 152 -4.01 6.43 8.34
N LEU A 153 -2.72 6.07 8.38
CA LEU A 153 -2.03 5.75 9.63
C LEU A 153 -2.00 6.93 10.61
N GLY A 154 -1.73 8.14 10.11
CA GLY A 154 -1.77 9.36 10.92
C GLY A 154 -3.13 9.59 11.59
N LEU A 155 -4.22 9.41 10.84
CA LEU A 155 -5.59 9.51 11.36
C LEU A 155 -5.89 8.45 12.44
N VAL A 156 -5.39 7.22 12.26
CA VAL A 156 -5.55 6.15 13.25
C VAL A 156 -4.76 6.46 14.53
N VAL A 157 -3.52 6.96 14.41
CA VAL A 157 -2.72 7.40 15.54
C VAL A 157 -3.43 8.53 16.30
N MET A 158 -3.98 9.51 15.59
CA MET A 158 -4.79 10.57 16.18
C MET A 158 -6.01 10.03 16.92
N ALA A 159 -6.74 9.09 16.32
CA ALA A 159 -7.89 8.43 16.92
C ALA A 159 -7.48 7.67 18.21
N ALA A 160 -6.36 6.97 18.20
CA ALA A 160 -5.82 6.25 19.36
C ALA A 160 -5.43 7.21 20.49
N LEU A 161 -4.77 8.33 20.19
CA LEU A 161 -4.42 9.35 21.18
C LEU A 161 -5.67 9.96 21.81
N ILE A 162 -6.65 10.37 21.01
CA ILE A 162 -7.92 10.92 21.52
C ILE A 162 -8.63 9.88 22.38
N GLY A 163 -8.67 8.61 21.96
CA GLY A 163 -9.26 7.52 22.73
C GLY A 163 -8.57 7.28 24.06
N PHE A 164 -7.24 7.33 24.08
CA PHE A 164 -6.44 7.20 25.30
C PHE A 164 -6.73 8.34 26.29
N PHE A 165 -6.70 9.59 25.83
CA PHE A 165 -7.03 10.73 26.69
C PHE A 165 -8.49 10.71 27.18
N ALA A 166 -9.43 10.30 26.31
CA ALA A 166 -10.82 10.13 26.69
C ALA A 166 -10.99 9.10 27.82
N CYS A 167 -10.23 8.02 27.76
CA CYS A 167 -10.23 6.98 28.78
C CYS A 167 -9.66 7.51 30.12
N LEU A 168 -8.57 8.26 30.09
CA LEU A 168 -7.96 8.89 31.28
C LEU A 168 -8.91 9.90 31.93
N CYS A 169 -9.56 10.75 31.12
CA CYS A 169 -10.48 11.78 31.60
C CYS A 169 -11.87 11.25 31.87
N ARG A 170 -12.13 9.96 31.71
CA ARG A 170 -13.47 9.32 31.83
C ARG A 170 -14.55 10.03 31.01
N SER A 171 -14.18 10.65 29.91
CA SER A 171 -15.07 11.36 29.01
C SER A 171 -15.51 10.45 27.86
N LEU A 172 -16.83 10.35 27.64
CA LEU A 172 -17.41 9.56 26.54
C LEU A 172 -17.69 10.43 25.28
N THR A 173 -17.49 11.73 25.38
CA THR A 173 -17.84 12.71 24.34
C THR A 173 -17.05 12.54 23.03
N PRO A 174 -15.74 12.14 23.01
CA PRO A 174 -14.97 12.09 21.78
C PRO A 174 -15.22 10.84 20.92
N THR A 175 -16.05 9.89 21.36
CA THR A 175 -16.30 8.62 20.64
C THR A 175 -16.78 8.84 19.20
N LEU A 176 -17.61 9.85 18.96
CA LEU A 176 -18.06 10.21 17.62
C LEU A 176 -16.90 10.69 16.73
N GLY A 177 -16.03 11.55 17.28
CA GLY A 177 -14.85 12.05 16.58
C GLY A 177 -13.89 10.94 16.20
N ILE A 178 -13.66 9.97 17.10
CA ILE A 178 -12.85 8.78 16.83
C ILE A 178 -13.47 7.96 15.69
N GLY A 179 -14.79 7.80 15.67
CA GLY A 179 -15.51 7.12 14.58
C GLY A 179 -15.30 7.83 13.22
N VAL A 180 -15.36 9.15 13.19
CA VAL A 180 -15.10 9.94 11.96
C VAL A 180 -13.65 9.75 11.48
N LEU A 181 -12.67 9.76 12.39
CA LEU A 181 -11.27 9.54 12.02
C LEU A 181 -11.04 8.15 11.41
N HIS A 182 -11.68 7.11 11.96
CA HIS A 182 -11.62 5.76 11.38
C HIS A 182 -12.32 5.68 10.01
N LEU A 183 -13.44 6.38 9.82
CA LEU A 183 -14.08 6.45 8.51
C LEU A 183 -13.16 7.09 7.47
N LEU A 184 -12.54 8.22 7.81
CA LEU A 184 -11.58 8.89 6.92
C LEU A 184 -10.36 8.02 6.65
N ALA A 185 -9.83 7.31 7.65
CA ALA A 185 -8.72 6.38 7.47
C ALA A 185 -9.08 5.26 6.49
N GLY A 186 -10.26 4.65 6.61
CA GLY A 186 -10.75 3.63 5.68
C GLY A 186 -10.91 4.17 4.25
N LEU A 187 -11.43 5.38 4.09
CA LEU A 187 -11.54 6.02 2.78
C LEU A 187 -10.17 6.33 2.16
N CYS A 188 -9.20 6.82 2.95
CA CYS A 188 -7.84 7.03 2.48
C CYS A 188 -7.18 5.72 2.01
N THR A 189 -7.35 4.63 2.75
CA THR A 189 -6.82 3.32 2.37
C THR A 189 -7.47 2.80 1.08
N LEU A 190 -8.79 2.94 0.94
CA LEU A 190 -9.49 2.57 -0.29
C LEU A 190 -8.99 3.40 -1.48
N ALA A 191 -8.87 4.72 -1.29
CA ALA A 191 -8.35 5.61 -2.33
C ALA A 191 -6.91 5.26 -2.72
N THR A 192 -6.06 4.80 -1.77
CA THR A 192 -4.72 4.28 -2.07
C THR A 192 -4.77 3.13 -3.05
N VAL A 193 -5.64 2.13 -2.79
CA VAL A 193 -5.79 0.95 -3.67
C VAL A 193 -6.27 1.38 -5.05
N CYS A 194 -7.26 2.27 -5.12
CA CYS A 194 -7.77 2.80 -6.40
C CYS A 194 -6.68 3.55 -7.18
N CYS A 195 -5.93 4.43 -6.52
CA CYS A 195 -4.83 5.17 -7.16
C CYS A 195 -3.72 4.23 -7.64
N TYR A 196 -3.39 3.20 -6.85
CA TYR A 196 -2.40 2.20 -7.23
C TYR A 196 -2.82 1.43 -8.47
N LEU A 197 -4.04 0.89 -8.50
CA LEU A 197 -4.55 0.13 -9.65
C LEU A 197 -4.64 1.01 -10.91
N ALA A 198 -5.13 2.24 -10.79
CA ALA A 198 -5.16 3.18 -11.90
C ALA A 198 -3.75 3.55 -12.39
N GLY A 199 -2.80 3.73 -11.46
CA GLY A 199 -1.39 3.97 -11.79
C GLY A 199 -0.75 2.82 -12.53
N MET A 200 -1.03 1.57 -12.14
CA MET A 200 -0.54 0.37 -12.81
C MET A 200 -1.15 0.19 -14.21
N ASP A 201 -2.46 0.45 -14.38
CA ASP A 201 -3.11 0.43 -15.69
C ASP A 201 -2.48 1.45 -16.65
N LEU A 202 -2.24 2.67 -16.20
CA LEU A 202 -1.55 3.69 -16.99
C LEU A 202 -0.10 3.30 -17.30
N LEU A 203 0.61 2.70 -16.34
CA LEU A 203 1.97 2.20 -16.56
C LEU A 203 2.01 1.15 -17.68
N HIS A 204 1.09 0.17 -17.64
CA HIS A 204 1.01 -0.88 -18.67
C HIS A 204 0.68 -0.32 -20.06
N ARG A 205 -0.13 0.72 -20.16
CA ARG A 205 -0.44 1.39 -21.45
C ARG A 205 0.77 2.13 -22.01
N VAL A 206 1.56 2.79 -21.16
CA VAL A 206 2.72 3.58 -21.57
C VAL A 206 3.92 2.70 -21.90
N SER A 207 4.18 1.67 -21.07
CA SER A 207 5.35 0.81 -21.20
C SER A 207 5.13 -0.39 -22.13
N MET A 208 3.92 -0.56 -22.69
CA MET A 208 3.53 -1.68 -23.54
C MET A 208 4.00 -3.01 -22.94
N LEU A 209 3.20 -3.57 -22.02
CA LEU A 209 3.49 -4.86 -21.41
C LEU A 209 3.72 -5.91 -22.50
N PRO A 210 4.89 -6.60 -22.54
CA PRO A 210 5.16 -7.61 -23.55
C PRO A 210 4.13 -8.76 -23.49
N ASP A 211 3.72 -9.30 -24.63
CA ASP A 211 2.66 -10.34 -24.75
C ASP A 211 2.90 -11.62 -23.95
N LYS A 212 4.12 -11.83 -23.47
CA LYS A 212 4.53 -13.02 -22.71
C LYS A 212 4.70 -12.76 -21.20
N VAL A 213 4.47 -11.54 -20.76
CA VAL A 213 4.61 -11.15 -19.35
C VAL A 213 3.25 -11.14 -18.68
N ASP A 214 3.09 -11.98 -17.67
CA ASP A 214 1.90 -12.01 -16.84
C ASP A 214 2.07 -11.10 -15.63
N GLY A 215 1.11 -10.22 -15.43
CA GLY A 215 1.01 -9.37 -14.25
C GLY A 215 -0.11 -9.84 -13.33
N SER A 216 0.17 -9.95 -12.04
CA SER A 216 -0.82 -10.34 -11.04
C SER A 216 -0.79 -9.46 -9.81
N LEU A 217 -1.96 -9.31 -9.19
CA LEU A 217 -2.09 -8.56 -7.93
C LEU A 217 -1.46 -9.36 -6.78
N GLY A 218 -0.62 -8.70 -6.01
CA GLY A 218 0.04 -9.32 -4.86
C GLY A 218 -0.79 -9.26 -3.57
N TRP A 219 -0.42 -10.10 -2.61
CA TRP A 219 -1.15 -10.24 -1.34
C TRP A 219 -1.18 -8.96 -0.48
N SER A 220 -0.17 -8.09 -0.59
CA SER A 220 -0.11 -6.81 0.14
C SER A 220 -1.25 -5.87 -0.26
N LEU A 221 -1.62 -5.85 -1.54
CA LEU A 221 -2.75 -5.08 -2.04
C LEU A 221 -4.07 -5.59 -1.46
N TYR A 222 -4.24 -6.91 -1.34
CA TYR A 222 -5.43 -7.49 -0.72
C TYR A 222 -5.52 -7.16 0.77
N LEU A 223 -4.39 -7.12 1.50
CA LEU A 223 -4.38 -6.66 2.90
C LEU A 223 -4.83 -5.20 3.02
N ALA A 224 -4.34 -4.32 2.15
CA ALA A 224 -4.79 -2.93 2.12
C ALA A 224 -6.29 -2.85 1.79
N LEU A 225 -6.76 -3.62 0.82
CA LEU A 225 -8.18 -3.66 0.43
C LEU A 225 -9.08 -4.14 1.58
N ILE A 226 -8.68 -5.18 2.32
CA ILE A 226 -9.43 -5.70 3.47
C ILE A 226 -9.40 -4.73 4.66
N SER A 227 -8.30 -4.00 4.85
CA SER A 227 -8.17 -3.00 5.92
C SER A 227 -9.24 -1.90 5.84
N SER A 228 -9.60 -1.45 4.64
CA SER A 228 -10.58 -0.39 4.43
C SER A 228 -11.97 -0.71 5.04
N PRO A 229 -12.66 -1.80 4.69
CA PRO A 229 -13.95 -2.13 5.29
C PRO A 229 -13.86 -2.39 6.80
N LEU A 230 -12.75 -2.89 7.32
CA LEU A 230 -12.56 -3.06 8.75
C LEU A 230 -12.56 -1.71 9.49
N HIS A 231 -11.89 -0.69 8.94
CA HIS A 231 -11.95 0.67 9.47
C HIS A 231 -13.35 1.26 9.38
N MET A 232 -14.07 1.04 8.29
CA MET A 232 -15.45 1.50 8.12
C MET A 232 -16.41 0.83 9.11
N MET A 233 -16.27 -0.47 9.38
CA MET A 233 -17.04 -1.18 10.38
C MET A 233 -16.74 -0.69 11.79
N ALA A 234 -15.47 -0.47 12.12
CA ALA A 234 -15.09 0.14 13.40
C ALA A 234 -15.72 1.52 13.58
N ALA A 235 -15.69 2.36 12.54
CA ALA A 235 -16.32 3.67 12.51
C ALA A 235 -17.83 3.59 12.75
N ALA A 236 -18.52 2.69 12.04
CA ALA A 236 -19.96 2.49 12.20
C ALA A 236 -20.35 2.09 13.63
N LEU A 237 -19.60 1.18 14.24
CA LEU A 237 -19.80 0.76 15.63
C LEU A 237 -19.56 1.89 16.63
N LEU A 238 -18.52 2.70 16.42
CA LEU A 238 -18.23 3.86 17.27
C LEU A 238 -19.30 4.94 17.17
N VAL A 239 -19.76 5.24 15.95
CA VAL A 239 -20.86 6.21 15.73
C VAL A 239 -22.16 5.69 16.34
N TRP A 240 -22.48 4.40 16.17
CA TRP A 240 -23.65 3.79 16.78
C TRP A 240 -23.57 3.82 18.31
N ALA A 241 -22.44 3.48 18.91
CA ALA A 241 -22.21 3.52 20.35
C ALA A 241 -22.38 4.95 20.91
N ALA A 242 -21.79 5.95 20.24
CA ALA A 242 -21.92 7.35 20.64
C ALA A 242 -23.37 7.84 20.62
N ARG A 243 -24.14 7.50 19.58
CA ARG A 243 -25.57 7.85 19.47
C ARG A 243 -26.43 7.16 20.52
N SER A 244 -26.21 5.86 20.72
CA SER A 244 -26.96 5.08 21.73
C SER A 244 -26.74 5.62 23.14
N HIS A 245 -25.49 5.95 23.47
CA HIS A 245 -25.16 6.53 24.77
C HIS A 245 -25.83 7.90 24.99
N SER A 246 -25.79 8.77 23.98
CA SER A 246 -26.45 10.09 24.04
C SER A 246 -27.96 9.98 24.27
N GLN A 247 -28.64 9.10 23.53
CA GLN A 247 -30.07 8.87 23.69
C GLN A 247 -30.42 8.34 25.08
N ASN A 248 -29.65 7.42 25.64
CA ASN A 248 -29.88 6.89 26.98
C ASN A 248 -29.67 7.96 28.06
N TYR A 249 -28.70 8.84 27.89
CA TYR A 249 -28.45 9.98 28.80
C TYR A 249 -29.63 10.93 28.82
N TYR A 250 -30.17 11.34 27.68
CA TYR A 250 -31.35 12.21 27.58
C TYR A 250 -32.59 11.57 28.21
N ARG A 251 -32.82 10.28 27.99
CA ARG A 251 -33.96 9.57 28.65
C ARG A 251 -33.83 9.58 30.16
N MET A 252 -32.66 9.24 30.71
CA MET A 252 -32.48 9.25 32.18
C MET A 252 -32.62 10.65 32.80
N THR A 253 -32.22 11.70 32.10
CA THR A 253 -32.39 13.07 32.56
C THR A 253 -33.86 13.46 32.55
N ALA A 254 -34.62 13.09 31.54
CA ALA A 254 -36.08 13.36 31.48
C ALA A 254 -36.85 12.67 32.62
N TYR A 255 -36.50 11.44 33.00
CA TYR A 255 -37.12 10.74 34.13
C TYR A 255 -36.75 11.32 35.52
N ARG A 256 -35.67 12.10 35.64
CA ARG A 256 -35.30 12.75 36.91
C ARG A 256 -36.02 14.10 37.14
N VAL A 257 -36.53 14.69 36.09
CA VAL A 257 -37.18 16.01 36.11
C VAL A 257 -38.71 15.88 36.17
N ALA A 258 -39.26 14.72 35.83
CA ALA A 258 -40.67 14.37 35.98
C ALA A 258 -40.92 13.72 37.37
#